data_10a9fb0157ca57153bb59793f6e3e463
#
_entry.id   10a9fb0157ca57153bb59793f6e3e463
#
_cell.length_a   1.000
_cell.length_b   1.000
_cell.length_c   1.000
_cell.angle_alpha   90.00
_cell.angle_beta   90.00
_cell.angle_gamma   90.00
#
_symmetry.space_group_name_H-M   'P 1'
#
loop_
_entity.id
_entity.type
_entity.pdbx_description
1 polymer ?
#
loop_
_entity_poly.entity_id
_entity_poly.type
_entity_poly.pdbx_seq_one_letter_code
_entity_poly.pdbx_strand_id
1 'polypeptide(L)'
;MNVLYLDDATELPLESCEATIDVDGDVNGYNIDAKFVDAEGKRYRLRFSGVVKDMADAYNHLTSEPATLEAGFIDGINYALKYSPTYNYTIYISDLGTVDGAFVGNGKYYMLDLYGVVPEFDDEGYLIIPPGTYTFDPESSEYEMSIASYYSAYFVINEARTGYYAYGSYDDATLVVTEDGMTLDATILGAKHTVTY
;
A
#
# COMPACT_ATOMS: atom_id res chain seq x y z
N MET A 1 12.82 -16.72 16.55
CA MET A 1 11.55 -17.02 17.25
C MET A 1 10.50 -17.06 16.17
N ASN A 2 9.69 -18.11 16.07
CA ASN A 2 8.58 -18.15 15.09
C ASN A 2 7.38 -17.49 15.75
N VAL A 3 6.73 -16.57 15.07
CA VAL A 3 5.59 -15.81 15.57
C VAL A 3 4.46 -15.89 14.55
N LEU A 4 3.25 -16.08 15.01
CA LEU A 4 2.02 -15.96 14.22
C LEU A 4 1.35 -14.64 14.60
N TYR A 5 0.96 -13.85 13.62
CA TYR A 5 0.18 -12.63 13.82
C TYR A 5 -1.31 -12.95 13.71
N LEU A 6 -2.09 -12.50 14.67
CA LEU A 6 -3.54 -12.59 14.66
C LEU A 6 -4.14 -11.31 14.04
N ASP A 7 -5.44 -11.34 13.71
CA ASP A 7 -6.16 -10.21 13.05
C ASP A 7 -6.08 -8.88 13.84
N ASP A 8 -5.82 -8.95 15.14
CA ASP A 8 -5.67 -7.77 16.01
C ASP A 8 -4.20 -7.33 16.16
N ALA A 9 -3.30 -7.80 15.30
CA ALA A 9 -1.86 -7.62 15.35
C ALA A 9 -1.18 -8.15 16.63
N THR A 10 -1.87 -8.98 17.42
CA THR A 10 -1.26 -9.65 18.56
C THR A 10 -0.26 -10.69 18.08
N GLU A 11 0.97 -10.59 18.56
CA GLU A 11 1.99 -11.60 18.33
C GLU A 11 1.72 -12.84 19.20
N LEU A 12 1.64 -14.00 18.55
CA LEU A 12 1.52 -15.28 19.22
C LEU A 12 2.86 -16.05 19.12
N PRO A 13 3.66 -16.09 20.19
CA PRO A 13 4.89 -16.88 20.19
C PRO A 13 4.58 -18.35 20.01
N LEU A 14 5.22 -19.00 19.04
CA LEU A 14 5.01 -20.41 18.75
C LEU A 14 6.12 -21.28 19.37
N GLU A 15 5.75 -22.34 20.07
CA GLU A 15 6.63 -23.40 20.52
C GLU A 15 6.99 -24.32 19.33
N SER A 16 6.00 -24.66 18.51
CA SER A 16 6.20 -25.51 17.33
C SER A 16 5.25 -25.14 16.19
N CYS A 17 5.70 -25.43 14.97
CA CYS A 17 4.91 -25.33 13.74
C CYS A 17 5.23 -26.54 12.85
N GLU A 18 4.19 -27.24 12.39
CA GLU A 18 4.27 -28.29 11.37
C GLU A 18 3.29 -27.93 10.24
N ALA A 19 3.80 -27.83 9.00
CA ALA A 19 2.96 -27.54 7.85
C ALA A 19 3.20 -28.54 6.73
N THR A 20 2.10 -28.97 6.10
CA THR A 20 2.10 -29.68 4.82
C THR A 20 1.61 -28.70 3.76
N ILE A 21 2.36 -28.54 2.70
CA ILE A 21 2.04 -27.68 1.56
C ILE A 21 2.04 -28.55 0.32
N ASP A 22 0.86 -28.76 -0.27
CA ASP A 22 0.72 -29.44 -1.54
C ASP A 22 0.36 -28.41 -2.61
N VAL A 23 1.04 -28.49 -3.77
CA VAL A 23 0.75 -27.65 -4.93
C VAL A 23 -0.33 -28.32 -5.76
N ASP A 24 -1.46 -27.64 -5.94
CA ASP A 24 -2.51 -28.05 -6.86
C ASP A 24 -2.19 -27.53 -8.27
N GLY A 25 -1.64 -28.40 -9.11
CA GLY A 25 -1.22 -28.06 -10.47
C GLY A 25 -2.37 -27.73 -11.44
N ASP A 26 -3.60 -28.13 -11.13
CA ASP A 26 -4.76 -27.92 -12.02
C ASP A 26 -5.33 -26.50 -11.87
N VAL A 27 -5.12 -25.87 -10.71
CA VAL A 27 -5.65 -24.52 -10.40
C VAL A 27 -4.54 -23.50 -10.07
N ASN A 28 -3.27 -23.85 -10.24
CA ASN A 28 -2.13 -23.05 -9.78
C ASN A 28 -2.28 -22.58 -8.31
N GLY A 29 -2.79 -23.47 -7.48
CA GLY A 29 -3.14 -23.19 -6.10
C GLY A 29 -2.32 -24.00 -5.11
N TYR A 30 -2.56 -23.73 -3.83
CA TYR A 30 -1.94 -24.43 -2.72
C TYR A 30 -3.00 -25.01 -1.79
N ASN A 31 -2.76 -26.23 -1.33
CA ASN A 31 -3.44 -26.79 -0.18
C ASN A 31 -2.48 -26.77 1.00
N ILE A 32 -2.78 -25.99 2.00
CA ILE A 32 -1.95 -25.82 3.19
C ILE A 32 -2.71 -26.38 4.39
N ASP A 33 -2.08 -27.30 5.12
CA ASP A 33 -2.56 -27.79 6.42
C ASP A 33 -1.42 -27.56 7.43
N ALA A 34 -1.59 -26.57 8.29
CA ALA A 34 -0.58 -26.22 9.28
C ALA A 34 -1.12 -26.37 10.69
N LYS A 35 -0.30 -26.89 11.58
CA LYS A 35 -0.57 -27.07 13.01
C LYS A 35 0.46 -26.27 13.80
N PHE A 36 -0.03 -25.51 14.76
CA PHE A 36 0.79 -24.67 15.61
C PHE A 36 0.54 -25.03 17.08
N VAL A 37 1.56 -24.89 17.89
CA VAL A 37 1.45 -24.93 19.35
C VAL A 37 2.08 -23.65 19.87
N ASP A 38 1.34 -22.89 20.68
CA ASP A 38 1.87 -21.69 21.30
C ASP A 38 2.69 -22.02 22.56
N ALA A 39 3.33 -21.01 23.13
CA ALA A 39 4.16 -21.14 24.31
C ALA A 39 3.39 -21.60 25.57
N GLU A 40 2.05 -21.53 25.54
CA GLU A 40 1.16 -22.00 26.60
C GLU A 40 0.64 -23.43 26.35
N GLY A 41 1.07 -24.07 25.25
CA GLY A 41 0.69 -25.42 24.86
C GLY A 41 -0.68 -25.51 24.16
N LYS A 42 -1.30 -24.39 23.81
CA LYS A 42 -2.55 -24.35 23.07
C LYS A 42 -2.31 -24.69 21.60
N ARG A 43 -3.19 -25.49 21.05
CA ARG A 43 -3.06 -26.03 19.69
C ARG A 43 -3.97 -25.30 18.73
N TYR A 44 -3.44 -24.98 17.55
CA TYR A 44 -4.14 -24.32 16.47
C TYR A 44 -3.96 -25.13 15.18
N ARG A 45 -4.92 -25.03 14.28
CA ARG A 45 -4.84 -25.61 12.95
C ARG A 45 -5.35 -24.61 11.92
N LEU A 46 -4.52 -24.34 10.91
CA LEU A 46 -4.87 -23.55 9.73
C LEU A 46 -5.06 -24.50 8.56
N ARG A 47 -6.13 -24.32 7.81
CA ARG A 47 -6.32 -24.96 6.52
C ARG A 47 -6.61 -23.88 5.48
N PHE A 48 -5.89 -23.94 4.39
CA PHE A 48 -6.08 -23.07 3.26
C PHE A 48 -6.11 -23.91 1.99
N SER A 49 -7.05 -23.60 1.08
CA SER A 49 -7.10 -24.15 -0.27
C SER A 49 -7.40 -23.02 -1.22
N GLY A 50 -6.50 -22.74 -2.14
CA GLY A 50 -6.63 -21.65 -3.09
C GLY A 50 -5.30 -21.14 -3.63
N VAL A 51 -5.37 -20.05 -4.37
CA VAL A 51 -4.18 -19.40 -4.93
C VAL A 51 -3.57 -18.47 -3.88
N VAL A 52 -2.30 -18.66 -3.55
CA VAL A 52 -1.51 -17.69 -2.78
C VAL A 52 -0.98 -16.69 -3.78
N LYS A 53 -1.30 -15.41 -3.60
CA LYS A 53 -0.75 -14.35 -4.45
C LYS A 53 0.74 -14.23 -4.18
N ASP A 54 1.53 -14.40 -5.22
CA ASP A 54 2.96 -14.14 -5.14
C ASP A 54 3.22 -12.66 -5.40
N MET A 55 3.51 -11.93 -4.33
CA MET A 55 3.91 -10.53 -4.44
C MET A 55 5.26 -10.37 -5.13
N ALA A 56 6.13 -11.39 -5.12
CA ALA A 56 7.41 -11.33 -5.80
C ALA A 56 7.25 -11.20 -7.32
N ASP A 57 6.19 -11.78 -7.90
CA ASP A 57 5.88 -11.63 -9.31
C ASP A 57 5.55 -10.16 -9.66
N ALA A 58 4.85 -9.44 -8.79
CA ALA A 58 4.55 -8.03 -8.99
C ALA A 58 5.81 -7.14 -8.96
N TYR A 59 6.80 -7.44 -8.12
CA TYR A 59 8.09 -6.73 -8.12
C TYR A 59 8.88 -6.94 -9.41
N ASN A 60 8.76 -8.10 -10.04
CA ASN A 60 9.46 -8.41 -11.28
C ASN A 60 8.97 -7.61 -12.49
N HIS A 61 7.77 -6.98 -12.40
CA HIS A 61 7.23 -6.13 -13.44
C HIS A 61 7.52 -4.62 -13.23
N LEU A 62 8.19 -4.26 -12.15
CA LEU A 62 8.74 -2.91 -12.01
C LEU A 62 9.84 -2.69 -13.03
N THR A 63 9.89 -1.49 -13.57
CA THR A 63 10.96 -1.08 -14.49
C THR A 63 11.83 -0.01 -13.84
N SER A 64 13.11 0.02 -14.19
CA SER A 64 14.02 1.11 -13.84
C SER A 64 14.01 2.25 -14.86
N GLU A 65 12.98 2.32 -15.70
CA GLU A 65 12.82 3.39 -16.68
C GLU A 65 12.03 4.55 -16.06
N PRO A 66 12.45 5.81 -16.32
CA PRO A 66 11.70 6.97 -15.87
C PRO A 66 10.27 6.99 -16.42
N ALA A 67 9.34 7.46 -15.61
CA ALA A 67 7.94 7.58 -16.00
C ALA A 67 7.41 8.99 -15.76
N THR A 68 6.53 9.44 -16.66
CA THR A 68 5.74 10.66 -16.48
C THR A 68 4.27 10.30 -16.59
N LEU A 69 3.46 10.80 -15.68
CA LEU A 69 2.02 10.59 -15.64
C LEU A 69 1.31 11.93 -15.46
N GLU A 70 0.35 12.22 -16.34
CA GLU A 70 -0.70 13.20 -16.08
C GLU A 70 -1.86 12.45 -15.44
N ALA A 71 -2.11 12.70 -14.17
CA ALA A 71 -3.13 12.00 -13.41
C ALA A 71 -4.50 12.63 -13.69
N GLY A 72 -5.50 11.79 -13.85
CA GLY A 72 -6.89 12.22 -14.02
C GLY A 72 -7.70 12.19 -12.73
N PHE A 73 -7.17 11.56 -11.67
CA PHE A 73 -7.93 11.28 -10.46
C PHE A 73 -7.06 11.34 -9.22
N ILE A 74 -7.64 11.93 -8.18
CA ILE A 74 -7.19 11.78 -6.80
C ILE A 74 -8.34 11.22 -5.99
N ASP A 75 -8.05 10.24 -5.17
CA ASP A 75 -8.97 9.67 -4.19
C ASP A 75 -8.22 9.51 -2.87
N GLY A 76 -8.91 9.38 -1.74
CA GLY A 76 -8.20 9.26 -0.49
C GLY A 76 -9.09 9.00 0.72
N ILE A 77 -8.43 8.72 1.84
CA ILE A 77 -9.05 8.45 3.13
C ILE A 77 -8.42 9.35 4.17
N ASN A 78 -9.26 10.10 4.89
CA ASN A 78 -8.84 10.90 6.03
C ASN A 78 -8.97 10.08 7.33
N TYR A 79 -7.86 9.83 7.98
CA TYR A 79 -7.81 9.17 9.30
C TYR A 79 -7.82 10.17 10.45
N ALA A 80 -7.68 11.46 10.16
CA ALA A 80 -7.59 12.54 11.15
C ALA A 80 -6.48 12.24 12.19
N LEU A 81 -6.80 12.34 13.48
CA LEU A 81 -5.87 12.04 14.59
C LEU A 81 -6.10 10.64 15.18
N LYS A 82 -6.70 9.72 14.41
CA LYS A 82 -7.10 8.41 14.95
C LYS A 82 -5.92 7.54 15.37
N TYR A 83 -4.82 7.60 14.61
CA TYR A 83 -3.67 6.71 14.79
C TYR A 83 -2.38 7.46 15.16
N SER A 84 -2.35 8.78 14.96
CA SER A 84 -1.18 9.63 15.17
C SER A 84 -1.57 10.95 15.84
N PRO A 85 -0.67 11.62 16.58
CA PRO A 85 -0.90 13.00 17.04
C PRO A 85 -0.85 14.03 15.89
N THR A 86 -0.37 13.65 14.71
CA THR A 86 -0.36 14.45 13.49
C THR A 86 -1.51 13.99 12.59
N TYR A 87 -2.19 14.91 11.91
CA TYR A 87 -3.26 14.56 10.97
C TYR A 87 -2.72 13.64 9.87
N ASN A 88 -3.41 12.51 9.68
CA ASN A 88 -3.03 11.48 8.74
C ASN A 88 -4.11 11.28 7.68
N TYR A 89 -3.69 11.21 6.43
CA TYR A 89 -4.55 10.90 5.29
C TYR A 89 -3.75 10.14 4.22
N THR A 90 -4.34 9.08 3.70
CA THR A 90 -3.77 8.35 2.56
C THR A 90 -4.44 8.81 1.29
N ILE A 91 -3.65 9.17 0.28
CA ILE A 91 -4.16 9.54 -1.05
C ILE A 91 -3.67 8.57 -2.12
N TYR A 92 -4.45 8.48 -3.20
CA TYR A 92 -4.12 7.75 -4.41
C TYR A 92 -4.17 8.70 -5.59
N ILE A 93 -3.04 8.95 -6.23
CA ILE A 93 -2.95 9.72 -7.48
C ILE A 93 -2.90 8.71 -8.61
N SER A 94 -3.79 8.80 -9.61
CA SER A 94 -3.90 7.76 -10.63
C SER A 94 -4.34 8.28 -12.00
N ASP A 95 -4.10 7.47 -13.03
CA ASP A 95 -4.59 7.71 -14.39
C ASP A 95 -6.05 7.29 -14.58
N LEU A 96 -6.51 6.24 -13.89
CA LEU A 96 -7.83 5.65 -14.11
C LEU A 96 -8.79 5.76 -12.92
N GLY A 97 -8.33 6.19 -11.74
CA GLY A 97 -9.16 6.34 -10.56
C GLY A 97 -9.75 5.03 -10.03
N THR A 98 -10.92 5.13 -9.39
CA THR A 98 -11.67 4.00 -8.87
C THR A 98 -13.07 3.93 -9.51
N VAL A 99 -13.65 2.73 -9.58
CA VAL A 99 -15.04 2.50 -9.98
C VAL A 99 -15.72 1.70 -8.89
N ASP A 100 -16.81 2.26 -8.33
CA ASP A 100 -17.52 1.69 -7.17
C ASP A 100 -16.59 1.39 -5.98
N GLY A 101 -15.61 2.28 -5.75
CA GLY A 101 -14.61 2.15 -4.68
C GLY A 101 -13.53 1.08 -4.91
N ALA A 102 -13.46 0.49 -6.11
CA ALA A 102 -12.47 -0.51 -6.46
C ALA A 102 -11.50 0.01 -7.53
N PHE A 103 -10.23 -0.35 -7.42
CA PHE A 103 -9.20 -0.01 -8.39
C PHE A 103 -9.51 -0.59 -9.78
N VAL A 104 -9.12 0.14 -10.82
CA VAL A 104 -9.33 -0.24 -12.23
C VAL A 104 -8.16 -1.07 -12.73
N GLY A 105 -8.45 -2.13 -13.51
CA GLY A 105 -7.40 -2.95 -14.13
C GLY A 105 -6.52 -2.14 -15.08
N ASN A 106 -5.23 -2.42 -15.09
CA ASN A 106 -4.17 -1.69 -15.78
C ASN A 106 -3.94 -0.24 -15.29
N GLY A 107 -4.69 0.21 -14.26
CA GLY A 107 -4.48 1.52 -13.64
C GLY A 107 -3.18 1.59 -12.87
N LYS A 108 -2.54 2.76 -12.91
CA LYS A 108 -1.33 3.11 -12.16
C LYS A 108 -1.72 3.97 -10.98
N TYR A 109 -1.25 3.59 -9.80
CA TYR A 109 -1.60 4.25 -8.55
C TYR A 109 -0.34 4.61 -7.77
N TYR A 110 -0.25 5.87 -7.39
CA TYR A 110 0.75 6.40 -6.48
C TYR A 110 0.05 6.63 -5.15
N MET A 111 0.19 5.68 -4.25
CA MET A 111 -0.36 5.75 -2.89
C MET A 111 0.63 6.47 -1.99
N LEU A 112 0.18 7.50 -1.30
CA LEU A 112 0.97 8.29 -0.37
C LEU A 112 0.26 8.35 0.97
N ASP A 113 0.95 7.94 2.01
CA ASP A 113 0.52 8.11 3.40
C ASP A 113 1.09 9.42 3.94
N LEU A 114 0.23 10.43 4.01
CA LEU A 114 0.61 11.81 4.31
C LEU A 114 0.31 12.16 5.77
N TYR A 115 1.25 12.84 6.39
CA TYR A 115 1.07 13.48 7.67
C TYR A 115 1.17 14.99 7.51
N GLY A 116 0.17 15.74 7.97
CA GLY A 116 0.09 17.16 7.71
C GLY A 116 -0.75 17.94 8.74
N VAL A 117 -1.10 19.15 8.35
CA VAL A 117 -1.98 20.02 9.14
C VAL A 117 -3.44 19.57 9.00
N VAL A 118 -4.32 20.17 9.78
CA VAL A 118 -5.77 19.96 9.68
C VAL A 118 -6.23 20.27 8.26
N PRO A 119 -6.81 19.30 7.54
CA PRO A 119 -7.28 19.55 6.18
C PRO A 119 -8.60 20.33 6.19
N GLU A 120 -8.88 20.95 5.07
CA GLU A 120 -10.20 21.49 4.75
C GLU A 120 -11.01 20.47 3.96
N PHE A 121 -12.30 20.73 3.82
CA PHE A 121 -13.19 19.92 3.01
C PHE A 121 -13.95 20.86 2.07
N ASP A 122 -14.19 20.41 0.84
CA ASP A 122 -15.02 21.13 -0.10
C ASP A 122 -16.52 21.05 0.28
N ASP A 123 -17.37 21.72 -0.51
CA ASP A 123 -18.82 21.76 -0.28
C ASP A 123 -19.49 20.37 -0.47
N GLU A 124 -18.81 19.43 -1.13
CA GLU A 124 -19.25 18.05 -1.36
C GLU A 124 -18.71 17.09 -0.30
N GLY A 125 -17.82 17.58 0.56
CA GLY A 125 -17.23 16.81 1.67
C GLY A 125 -15.96 16.04 1.30
N TYR A 126 -15.36 16.32 0.15
CA TYR A 126 -14.08 15.76 -0.23
C TYR A 126 -12.92 16.47 0.46
N LEU A 127 -11.90 15.70 0.78
CA LEU A 127 -10.68 16.18 1.41
C LEU A 127 -9.90 17.12 0.49
N ILE A 128 -9.66 18.34 0.93
CA ILE A 128 -8.70 19.26 0.31
C ILE A 128 -7.35 19.03 0.96
N ILE A 129 -6.39 18.52 0.19
CA ILE A 129 -5.03 18.28 0.69
C ILE A 129 -4.37 19.63 0.96
N PRO A 130 -3.90 19.90 2.18
CA PRO A 130 -3.32 21.19 2.52
C PRO A 130 -2.13 21.54 1.62
N PRO A 131 -2.08 22.79 1.08
CA PRO A 131 -0.98 23.24 0.26
C PRO A 131 0.37 23.20 0.99
N GLY A 132 1.42 22.81 0.30
CA GLY A 132 2.78 22.76 0.83
C GLY A 132 3.63 21.71 0.15
N THR A 133 4.79 21.46 0.75
CA THR A 133 5.74 20.46 0.26
C THR A 133 5.85 19.34 1.28
N TYR A 134 5.42 18.15 0.90
CA TYR A 134 5.55 16.93 1.68
C TYR A 134 6.80 16.19 1.24
N THR A 135 7.64 15.79 2.19
CA THR A 135 8.90 15.11 1.93
C THR A 135 8.87 13.68 2.44
N PHE A 136 9.54 12.79 1.73
CA PHE A 136 9.62 11.38 2.09
C PHE A 136 10.34 11.18 3.43
N ASP A 137 9.72 10.41 4.30
CA ASP A 137 10.26 10.01 5.60
C ASP A 137 10.46 8.48 5.62
N PRO A 138 11.70 8.00 5.43
CA PRO A 138 11.99 6.58 5.41
C PRO A 138 11.76 5.90 6.78
N GLU A 139 11.79 6.66 7.86
CA GLU A 139 11.59 6.16 9.23
C GLU A 139 10.12 6.17 9.65
N SER A 140 9.24 6.76 8.82
CA SER A 140 7.80 6.93 9.13
C SER A 140 7.55 7.56 10.52
N SER A 141 8.27 8.64 10.80
CA SER A 141 8.24 9.32 12.11
C SER A 141 7.00 10.19 12.31
N GLU A 142 6.10 10.23 11.31
CA GLU A 142 4.77 10.87 11.39
C GLU A 142 4.82 12.38 11.70
N TYR A 143 5.84 13.08 11.23
CA TYR A 143 5.93 14.53 11.39
C TYR A 143 5.12 15.28 10.33
N GLU A 144 4.74 16.51 10.65
CA GLU A 144 3.96 17.37 9.75
C GLU A 144 4.68 17.62 8.42
N MET A 145 3.94 17.55 7.31
CA MET A 145 4.41 17.66 5.92
C MET A 145 5.37 16.52 5.51
N SER A 146 5.08 15.29 5.96
CA SER A 146 5.82 14.10 5.57
C SER A 146 4.99 13.11 4.76
N ILE A 147 5.71 12.27 3.99
CA ILE A 147 5.21 11.09 3.30
C ILE A 147 5.83 9.88 4.00
N ALA A 148 5.04 9.13 4.77
CA ALA A 148 5.55 7.98 5.49
C ALA A 148 5.83 6.80 4.56
N SER A 149 6.98 6.15 4.72
CA SER A 149 7.39 5.03 3.87
C SER A 149 6.51 3.80 4.06
N TYR A 150 5.98 3.58 5.26
CA TYR A 150 5.33 2.33 5.65
C TYR A 150 4.06 2.01 4.84
N TYR A 151 3.21 3.01 4.55
CA TYR A 151 1.98 2.84 3.77
C TYR A 151 2.02 3.55 2.42
N SER A 152 3.20 3.96 1.95
CA SER A 152 3.36 4.59 0.64
C SER A 152 3.93 3.61 -0.36
N ALA A 153 3.28 3.50 -1.54
CA ALA A 153 3.71 2.57 -2.58
C ALA A 153 3.20 2.99 -3.96
N TYR A 154 3.95 2.63 -4.98
CA TYR A 154 3.48 2.61 -6.36
C TYR A 154 2.99 1.22 -6.72
N PHE A 155 1.86 1.14 -7.42
CA PHE A 155 1.39 -0.13 -7.94
C PHE A 155 0.58 0.02 -9.22
N VAL A 156 0.57 -1.05 -10.01
CA VAL A 156 -0.28 -1.23 -11.17
C VAL A 156 -1.20 -2.41 -10.89
N ILE A 157 -2.50 -2.23 -11.10
CA ILE A 157 -3.48 -3.32 -10.95
C ILE A 157 -3.42 -4.21 -12.20
N ASN A 158 -3.46 -5.52 -12.03
CA ASN A 158 -3.55 -6.43 -13.15
C ASN A 158 -4.90 -6.28 -13.89
N GLU A 159 -4.95 -6.68 -15.17
CA GLU A 159 -6.16 -6.56 -16.00
C GLU A 159 -7.38 -7.23 -15.38
N ALA A 160 -7.20 -8.37 -14.74
CA ALA A 160 -8.27 -9.13 -14.09
C ALA A 160 -8.76 -8.52 -12.76
N ARG A 161 -8.13 -7.46 -12.27
CA ARG A 161 -8.44 -6.78 -10.99
C ARG A 161 -8.35 -7.70 -9.76
N THR A 162 -7.52 -8.74 -9.84
CA THR A 162 -7.35 -9.73 -8.77
C THR A 162 -6.11 -9.50 -7.92
N GLY A 163 -5.26 -8.55 -8.31
CA GLY A 163 -4.02 -8.23 -7.61
C GLY A 163 -3.18 -7.22 -8.37
N TYR A 164 -1.93 -7.09 -7.97
CA TYR A 164 -0.98 -6.18 -8.59
C TYR A 164 -0.30 -6.84 -9.80
N TYR A 165 -0.14 -6.07 -10.89
CA TYR A 165 0.78 -6.38 -11.98
C TYR A 165 2.21 -5.94 -11.63
N ALA A 166 2.34 -4.73 -11.07
CA ALA A 166 3.59 -4.20 -10.53
C ALA A 166 3.34 -3.61 -9.15
N TYR A 167 4.33 -3.68 -8.27
CA TYR A 167 4.28 -3.10 -6.93
C TYR A 167 5.69 -2.72 -6.49
N GLY A 168 5.86 -1.52 -5.94
CA GLY A 168 7.14 -1.06 -5.40
C GLY A 168 6.99 0.02 -4.35
N SER A 169 7.90 0.00 -3.38
CA SER A 169 8.05 1.08 -2.41
C SER A 169 8.81 2.26 -3.03
N TYR A 170 8.66 3.42 -2.44
CA TYR A 170 9.48 4.58 -2.81
C TYR A 170 10.88 4.46 -2.21
N ASP A 171 11.88 4.81 -3.01
CA ASP A 171 13.24 5.08 -2.54
C ASP A 171 13.33 6.51 -2.00
N ASP A 172 12.57 7.43 -2.62
CA ASP A 172 12.42 8.83 -2.26
C ASP A 172 11.16 9.43 -2.89
N ALA A 173 10.58 10.47 -2.29
CA ALA A 173 9.44 11.17 -2.85
C ALA A 173 9.34 12.62 -2.34
N THR A 174 8.84 13.50 -3.20
CA THR A 174 8.44 14.86 -2.83
C THR A 174 7.12 15.18 -3.51
N LEU A 175 6.10 15.54 -2.73
CA LEU A 175 4.82 16.01 -3.22
C LEU A 175 4.70 17.50 -2.96
N VAL A 176 4.51 18.28 -4.01
CA VAL A 176 4.19 19.72 -3.93
C VAL A 176 2.71 19.89 -4.23
N VAL A 177 1.96 20.42 -3.28
CA VAL A 177 0.54 20.77 -3.40
C VAL A 177 0.41 22.29 -3.46
N THR A 178 -0.33 22.77 -4.43
CA THR A 178 -0.65 24.20 -4.62
C THR A 178 -2.16 24.38 -4.71
N GLU A 179 -2.64 25.62 -4.83
CA GLU A 179 -4.06 25.90 -5.07
C GLU A 179 -4.54 25.42 -6.47
N ASP A 180 -3.60 25.29 -7.43
CA ASP A 180 -3.91 24.98 -8.81
C ASP A 180 -3.72 23.48 -9.17
N GLY A 181 -3.17 22.67 -8.25
CA GLY A 181 -2.90 21.26 -8.48
C GLY A 181 -1.72 20.72 -7.68
N MET A 182 -1.21 19.57 -8.08
CA MET A 182 -0.08 18.95 -7.38
C MET A 182 0.91 18.28 -8.32
N THR A 183 2.15 18.18 -7.84
CA THR A 183 3.22 17.46 -8.52
C THR A 183 3.92 16.53 -7.55
N LEU A 184 3.99 15.26 -7.91
CA LEU A 184 4.77 14.24 -7.20
C LEU A 184 6.01 13.93 -8.03
N ASP A 185 7.18 14.14 -7.45
CA ASP A 185 8.46 13.60 -7.92
C ASP A 185 8.84 12.44 -6.99
N ALA A 186 8.97 11.23 -7.53
CA ALA A 186 9.28 10.03 -6.78
C ALA A 186 10.42 9.24 -7.42
N THR A 187 11.12 8.46 -6.62
CA THR A 187 12.08 7.46 -7.10
C THR A 187 11.60 6.08 -6.67
N ILE A 188 11.51 5.16 -7.62
CA ILE A 188 11.02 3.79 -7.42
C ILE A 188 11.97 2.85 -8.16
N LEU A 189 12.61 1.92 -7.44
CA LEU A 189 13.64 1.04 -8.00
C LEU A 189 14.73 1.83 -8.77
N GLY A 190 15.14 2.98 -8.23
CA GLY A 190 16.09 3.90 -8.87
C GLY A 190 15.56 4.69 -10.07
N ALA A 191 14.35 4.41 -10.54
CA ALA A 191 13.71 5.15 -11.64
C ALA A 191 13.00 6.41 -11.14
N LYS A 192 13.13 7.51 -11.89
CA LYS A 192 12.39 8.74 -11.59
C LYS A 192 11.00 8.72 -12.18
N HIS A 193 10.02 9.02 -11.35
CA HIS A 193 8.62 9.18 -11.72
C HIS A 193 8.19 10.62 -11.42
N THR A 194 7.58 11.29 -12.41
CA THR A 194 6.96 12.60 -12.22
C THR A 194 5.48 12.50 -12.53
N VAL A 195 4.64 12.87 -11.58
CA VAL A 195 3.18 12.82 -11.69
C VAL A 195 2.62 14.22 -11.46
N THR A 196 1.76 14.67 -12.37
CA THR A 196 1.06 15.97 -12.27
C THR A 196 -0.45 15.75 -12.22
N TYR A 197 -1.13 16.58 -11.42
CA TYR A 197 -2.58 16.62 -11.32
C TYR A 197 -3.05 18.06 -11.24
#